data_30ff74d076f9682f8370cf6df3068a4a
#
_entry.id   30ff74d076f9682f8370cf6df3068a4a
#
_cell.length_a   1.000
_cell.length_b   1.000
_cell.length_c   1.000
_cell.angle_alpha   90.00
_cell.angle_beta   90.00
_cell.angle_gamma   90.00
#
_symmetry.space_group_name_H-M   'P 1'
#
loop_
_entity.id
_entity.type
_entity.pdbx_description
1 polymer ?
#
loop_
_entity_poly.entity_id
_entity_poly.type
_entity_poly.pdbx_seq_one_letter_code
_entity_poly.pdbx_strand_id
1 'polypeptide(L)'
;MASNRRSRMITEGVERAPNRSMYYGMGYQPSDFDKPMIGVANGHSTITPCNSGLQVLADAAVEALRAAGANPQIFGTPTISDGMSMGTEGMKYSLISREVIADCVETAVQGQWMDGVMVIGGCDKNMPGGLMGILRCNVPAIYVYGGTIKPGNWKGKDLTIVSVFEAVGEFNSGRMSQEDFQGIERNAIPGTGSCGGMYTANTMSSAFEALGISLLGSSTMANPDGEKTDSAAVSARVLVEAVKRDLKPRDIVTRESIENAVALIMATGGSTNAVLHFLAIAHYAGVEWTLDDFERVRRKVPVLCDLKPSGKYVATDLHRAGGIPQVLKILLEAGLLHGDCMTITGRTIAQELESVPAQPRGDQDVIRPIDKPIYAEGHLAVLRGNLAPEGAVAKITGLKSPKITGPARVFDDEPSAMAAIMAGSIKAGDVVVLRYLGPAGAPGMPEMLAPTSALVGQGLGESVGLITDGRFSGGTWGMVVGHVAPEAFAGGPIALVQEGDTITIDAHRQLLEAHLSDDEFARRRAAWKQPAPRYTRGVLGKFARLTSSASRGAVLD
;
A
#
# COMPACT_ATOMS: atom_id res chain seq x y z
N MET A 1 24.40 -24.15 -14.54
CA MET A 1 24.79 -24.11 -13.11
C MET A 1 23.70 -24.77 -12.29
N ALA A 2 24.02 -25.38 -11.14
CA ALA A 2 23.02 -26.02 -10.28
C ALA A 2 21.99 -24.98 -9.79
N SER A 3 20.70 -25.33 -9.78
CA SER A 3 19.62 -24.45 -9.33
C SER A 3 19.41 -24.47 -7.81
N ASN A 4 19.94 -25.48 -7.12
CA ASN A 4 19.93 -25.65 -5.66
C ASN A 4 21.17 -25.00 -4.99
N ARG A 5 21.50 -23.76 -5.40
CA ARG A 5 22.76 -23.09 -4.99
C ARG A 5 22.89 -22.90 -3.48
N ARG A 6 21.80 -22.64 -2.81
CA ARG A 6 21.77 -22.39 -1.36
C ARG A 6 21.38 -23.66 -0.60
N SER A 7 20.31 -24.34 -0.98
CA SER A 7 19.78 -25.51 -0.28
C SER A 7 20.76 -26.67 -0.22
N ARG A 8 21.69 -26.79 -1.18
CA ARG A 8 22.79 -27.77 -1.11
C ARG A 8 23.63 -27.67 0.18
N MET A 9 23.72 -26.47 0.78
CA MET A 9 24.44 -26.27 2.04
C MET A 9 23.84 -27.05 3.21
N ILE A 10 22.56 -27.42 3.14
CA ILE A 10 21.86 -28.21 4.15
C ILE A 10 21.48 -29.61 3.66
N THR A 11 21.78 -29.96 2.41
CA THR A 11 21.42 -31.28 1.85
C THR A 11 22.63 -32.10 1.38
N GLU A 12 23.77 -31.49 1.04
CA GLU A 12 24.95 -32.18 0.56
C GLU A 12 25.96 -32.52 1.67
N GLY A 13 26.71 -33.61 1.50
CA GLY A 13 27.75 -34.06 2.42
C GLY A 13 27.24 -35.06 3.48
N VAL A 14 28.17 -35.79 4.09
CA VAL A 14 27.86 -36.81 5.10
C VAL A 14 27.30 -36.17 6.37
N GLU A 15 27.83 -35.04 6.76
CA GLU A 15 27.41 -34.24 7.92
C GLU A 15 25.97 -33.74 7.83
N ARG A 16 25.38 -33.73 6.63
CA ARG A 16 23.99 -33.35 6.38
C ARG A 16 23.01 -34.54 6.37
N ALA A 17 23.46 -35.73 6.74
CA ALA A 17 22.57 -36.89 6.88
C ALA A 17 21.37 -36.63 7.85
N PRO A 18 21.54 -35.97 9.02
CA PRO A 18 20.42 -35.63 9.88
C PRO A 18 19.36 -34.73 9.20
N ASN A 19 19.83 -33.74 8.41
CA ASN A 19 18.94 -32.85 7.65
C ASN A 19 18.12 -33.64 6.62
N ARG A 20 18.79 -34.50 5.82
CA ARG A 20 18.10 -35.35 4.84
C ARG A 20 17.13 -36.33 5.49
N SER A 21 17.45 -36.84 6.69
CA SER A 21 16.54 -37.69 7.45
C SER A 21 15.21 -37.00 7.75
N MET A 22 15.25 -35.69 8.10
CA MET A 22 14.03 -34.89 8.29
C MET A 22 13.23 -34.74 6.99
N TYR A 23 13.91 -34.49 5.87
CA TYR A 23 13.27 -34.41 4.55
C TYR A 23 12.66 -35.74 4.13
N TYR A 24 13.33 -36.88 4.34
CA TYR A 24 12.75 -38.20 4.09
C TYR A 24 11.48 -38.44 4.90
N GLY A 25 11.43 -37.97 6.17
CA GLY A 25 10.22 -38.01 6.99
C GLY A 25 9.03 -37.21 6.42
N MET A 26 9.30 -36.24 5.56
CA MET A 26 8.30 -35.47 4.82
C MET A 26 8.02 -36.03 3.41
N GLY A 27 8.56 -37.20 3.05
CA GLY A 27 8.31 -37.88 1.78
C GLY A 27 9.27 -37.53 0.63
N TYR A 28 10.33 -36.73 0.88
CA TYR A 28 11.35 -36.43 -0.13
C TYR A 28 12.10 -37.70 -0.56
N GLN A 29 12.57 -37.71 -1.80
CA GLN A 29 13.37 -38.77 -2.37
C GLN A 29 14.82 -38.29 -2.60
N PRO A 30 15.82 -39.16 -2.79
CA PRO A 30 17.19 -38.75 -3.07
C PRO A 30 17.33 -37.78 -4.25
N SER A 31 16.54 -37.96 -5.31
CA SER A 31 16.53 -37.09 -6.49
C SER A 31 15.97 -35.68 -6.24
N ASP A 32 15.29 -35.47 -5.09
CA ASP A 32 14.75 -34.15 -4.78
C ASP A 32 15.82 -33.19 -4.26
N PHE A 33 16.95 -33.70 -3.76
CA PHE A 33 18.03 -32.87 -3.26
C PHE A 33 18.83 -32.17 -4.39
N ASP A 34 18.63 -32.57 -5.65
CA ASP A 34 19.19 -31.89 -6.81
C ASP A 34 18.31 -30.72 -7.30
N LYS A 35 17.08 -30.61 -6.78
CA LYS A 35 16.10 -29.58 -7.13
C LYS A 35 16.20 -28.38 -6.18
N PRO A 36 15.90 -27.15 -6.66
CA PRO A 36 15.86 -25.98 -5.80
C PRO A 36 14.73 -26.07 -4.78
N MET A 37 14.98 -25.63 -3.54
CA MET A 37 13.99 -25.45 -2.49
C MET A 37 13.38 -24.07 -2.62
N ILE A 38 12.07 -24.00 -2.88
CA ILE A 38 11.34 -22.74 -3.10
C ILE A 38 10.34 -22.50 -1.98
N GLY A 39 10.52 -21.41 -1.26
CA GLY A 39 9.55 -20.98 -0.26
C GLY A 39 8.27 -20.46 -0.92
N VAL A 40 7.12 -20.82 -0.36
CA VAL A 40 5.82 -20.25 -0.72
C VAL A 40 5.26 -19.59 0.55
N ALA A 41 5.49 -18.28 0.68
CA ALA A 41 4.97 -17.48 1.77
C ALA A 41 3.49 -17.17 1.49
N ASN A 42 2.60 -17.90 2.15
CA ASN A 42 1.17 -17.84 1.91
C ASN A 42 0.48 -16.94 2.96
N GLY A 43 -0.08 -15.82 2.51
CA GLY A 43 -0.87 -14.91 3.34
C GLY A 43 -2.32 -15.34 3.54
N HIS A 44 -2.69 -16.58 3.21
CA HIS A 44 -4.06 -17.06 3.39
C HIS A 44 -4.52 -16.92 4.85
N SER A 45 -5.74 -16.44 5.01
CA SER A 45 -6.45 -16.49 6.29
C SER A 45 -7.96 -16.37 6.06
N THR A 46 -8.75 -16.85 7.01
CA THR A 46 -10.21 -16.67 7.03
C THR A 46 -10.66 -15.41 7.78
N ILE A 47 -9.70 -14.55 8.17
CA ILE A 47 -9.96 -13.31 8.91
C ILE A 47 -10.62 -12.26 8.03
N THR A 48 -10.26 -12.20 6.73
CA THR A 48 -10.70 -11.13 5.82
C THR A 48 -10.97 -11.67 4.43
N PRO A 49 -11.96 -11.11 3.71
CA PRO A 49 -12.20 -11.42 2.29
C PRO A 49 -10.94 -11.26 1.42
N CYS A 50 -10.07 -10.30 1.76
CA CYS A 50 -8.84 -10.04 1.00
C CYS A 50 -7.92 -11.27 0.90
N ASN A 51 -7.93 -12.14 1.89
CA ASN A 51 -7.00 -13.26 2.02
C ASN A 51 -7.67 -14.64 2.01
N SER A 52 -9.00 -14.71 2.12
CA SER A 52 -9.72 -16.00 2.22
C SER A 52 -9.64 -16.84 0.93
N GLY A 53 -9.39 -16.24 -0.22
CA GLY A 53 -9.23 -16.93 -1.51
C GLY A 53 -7.78 -17.32 -1.84
N LEU A 54 -6.76 -16.99 -1.00
CA LEU A 54 -5.36 -17.17 -1.37
C LEU A 54 -4.89 -18.63 -1.37
N GLN A 55 -5.54 -19.52 -0.61
CA GLN A 55 -5.13 -20.93 -0.56
C GLN A 55 -5.20 -21.59 -1.95
N VAL A 56 -6.23 -21.28 -2.74
CA VAL A 56 -6.38 -21.82 -4.10
C VAL A 56 -5.20 -21.40 -4.99
N LEU A 57 -4.73 -20.17 -4.86
CA LEU A 57 -3.57 -19.67 -5.59
C LEU A 57 -2.28 -20.34 -5.14
N ALA A 58 -2.13 -20.56 -3.84
CA ALA A 58 -0.97 -21.25 -3.27
C ALA A 58 -0.90 -22.71 -3.73
N ASP A 59 -2.03 -23.41 -3.76
CA ASP A 59 -2.11 -24.80 -4.24
C ASP A 59 -1.71 -24.90 -5.71
N ALA A 60 -2.24 -24.04 -6.56
CA ALA A 60 -1.89 -23.98 -7.99
C ALA A 60 -0.40 -23.66 -8.21
N ALA A 61 0.13 -22.74 -7.42
CA ALA A 61 1.56 -22.39 -7.47
C ALA A 61 2.45 -23.57 -7.02
N VAL A 62 2.09 -24.28 -5.96
CA VAL A 62 2.81 -25.47 -5.46
C VAL A 62 2.83 -26.58 -6.51
N GLU A 63 1.72 -26.86 -7.16
CA GLU A 63 1.66 -27.84 -8.25
C GLU A 63 2.55 -27.43 -9.44
N ALA A 64 2.48 -26.17 -9.83
CA ALA A 64 3.29 -25.64 -10.93
C ALA A 64 4.78 -25.65 -10.62
N LEU A 65 5.21 -25.35 -9.36
CA LEU A 65 6.60 -25.47 -8.91
C LEU A 65 7.11 -26.90 -9.00
N ARG A 66 6.31 -27.87 -8.53
CA ARG A 66 6.67 -29.31 -8.64
C ARG A 66 6.81 -29.74 -10.09
N ALA A 67 5.86 -29.37 -10.94
CA ALA A 67 5.89 -29.68 -12.37
C ALA A 67 7.08 -29.04 -13.09
N ALA A 68 7.55 -27.87 -12.62
CA ALA A 68 8.74 -27.18 -13.13
C ALA A 68 10.07 -27.71 -12.56
N GLY A 69 10.03 -28.74 -11.70
CA GLY A 69 11.22 -29.39 -11.15
C GLY A 69 11.80 -28.71 -9.92
N ALA A 70 10.98 -28.05 -9.12
CA ALA A 70 11.37 -27.48 -7.84
C ALA A 70 10.69 -28.19 -6.65
N ASN A 71 11.20 -27.98 -5.45
CA ASN A 71 10.62 -28.43 -4.19
C ASN A 71 9.94 -27.26 -3.49
N PRO A 72 8.61 -27.11 -3.57
CA PRO A 72 7.89 -26.06 -2.86
C PRO A 72 7.79 -26.37 -1.37
N GLN A 73 8.02 -25.34 -0.54
CA GLN A 73 7.88 -25.38 0.91
C GLN A 73 6.98 -24.24 1.35
N ILE A 74 5.73 -24.57 1.71
CA ILE A 74 4.73 -23.58 2.09
C ILE A 74 4.86 -23.21 3.57
N PHE A 75 4.75 -21.91 3.87
CA PHE A 75 4.66 -21.38 5.22
C PHE A 75 3.71 -20.17 5.27
N GLY A 76 3.17 -19.86 6.45
CA GLY A 76 2.18 -18.80 6.61
C GLY A 76 2.79 -17.44 6.94
N THR A 77 2.13 -16.37 6.53
CA THR A 77 2.37 -15.00 7.01
C THR A 77 1.07 -14.42 7.60
N PRO A 78 1.16 -13.57 8.65
CA PRO A 78 -0.03 -13.01 9.27
C PRO A 78 -0.72 -11.99 8.36
N THR A 79 -2.02 -11.76 8.61
CA THR A 79 -2.80 -10.72 7.95
C THR A 79 -3.62 -9.96 8.96
N ILE A 80 -3.62 -8.63 8.86
CA ILE A 80 -4.56 -7.73 9.53
C ILE A 80 -5.45 -7.11 8.45
N SER A 81 -6.76 -7.13 8.68
CA SER A 81 -7.73 -6.49 7.79
C SER A 81 -7.89 -5.02 8.17
N ASP A 82 -7.40 -4.12 7.32
CA ASP A 82 -7.52 -2.67 7.54
C ASP A 82 -9.02 -2.28 7.63
N GLY A 83 -9.86 -2.79 6.73
CA GLY A 83 -11.29 -2.48 6.74
C GLY A 83 -12.05 -2.94 7.99
N MET A 84 -11.65 -4.06 8.61
CA MET A 84 -12.28 -4.56 9.83
C MET A 84 -11.71 -3.94 11.09
N SER A 85 -10.45 -3.50 11.07
CA SER A 85 -9.77 -2.89 12.21
C SER A 85 -9.99 -1.38 12.32
N MET A 86 -10.49 -0.74 11.25
CA MET A 86 -10.69 0.70 11.17
C MET A 86 -11.52 1.24 12.35
N GLY A 87 -11.06 2.35 12.95
CA GLY A 87 -11.71 2.95 14.11
C GLY A 87 -11.56 2.19 15.43
N THR A 88 -10.71 1.16 15.48
CA THR A 88 -10.42 0.38 16.70
C THR A 88 -8.94 0.36 17.05
N GLU A 89 -8.61 -0.06 18.28
CA GLU A 89 -7.23 -0.31 18.70
C GLU A 89 -6.51 -1.35 17.81
N GLY A 90 -7.25 -2.26 17.16
CA GLY A 90 -6.73 -3.23 16.20
C GLY A 90 -6.02 -2.59 15.01
N MET A 91 -6.39 -1.36 14.63
CA MET A 91 -5.79 -0.67 13.49
C MET A 91 -4.30 -0.36 13.69
N LYS A 92 -3.82 -0.25 14.92
CA LYS A 92 -2.40 -0.09 15.24
C LYS A 92 -1.56 -1.27 14.76
N TYR A 93 -2.14 -2.47 14.73
CA TYR A 93 -1.45 -3.68 14.25
C TYR A 93 -1.35 -3.78 12.73
N SER A 94 -2.10 -2.96 11.98
CA SER A 94 -2.05 -2.96 10.52
C SER A 94 -0.65 -2.65 9.98
N LEU A 95 -0.08 -1.46 10.24
CA LEU A 95 1.26 -1.14 9.76
C LEU A 95 2.34 -2.04 10.37
N ILE A 96 2.19 -2.42 11.62
CA ILE A 96 3.12 -3.33 12.31
C ILE A 96 3.17 -4.68 11.61
N SER A 97 2.04 -5.18 11.09
CA SER A 97 2.02 -6.44 10.33
C SER A 97 2.91 -6.41 9.09
N ARG A 98 3.19 -5.23 8.52
CA ARG A 98 4.16 -5.05 7.43
C ARG A 98 5.54 -5.58 7.83
N GLU A 99 6.04 -5.17 9.01
CA GLU A 99 7.34 -5.61 9.54
C GLU A 99 7.31 -7.09 9.91
N VAL A 100 6.25 -7.53 10.60
CA VAL A 100 6.10 -8.94 11.01
C VAL A 100 6.06 -9.87 9.78
N ILE A 101 5.41 -9.47 8.69
CA ILE A 101 5.40 -10.24 7.44
C ILE A 101 6.80 -10.31 6.85
N ALA A 102 7.53 -9.19 6.81
CA ALA A 102 8.90 -9.17 6.34
C ALA A 102 9.81 -10.08 7.18
N ASP A 103 9.68 -10.02 8.51
CA ASP A 103 10.39 -10.89 9.45
C ASP A 103 10.05 -12.37 9.23
N CYS A 104 8.76 -12.72 9.00
CA CYS A 104 8.36 -14.10 8.71
C CYS A 104 9.01 -14.63 7.43
N VAL A 105 8.98 -13.83 6.34
CA VAL A 105 9.58 -14.23 5.06
C VAL A 105 11.09 -14.40 5.21
N GLU A 106 11.76 -13.43 5.80
CA GLU A 106 13.20 -13.47 6.01
C GLU A 106 13.61 -14.65 6.90
N THR A 107 12.95 -14.84 8.04
CA THR A 107 13.25 -15.92 8.99
C THR A 107 13.11 -17.30 8.34
N ALA A 108 12.03 -17.53 7.58
CA ALA A 108 11.81 -18.81 6.93
C ALA A 108 12.82 -19.06 5.80
N VAL A 109 13.00 -18.10 4.90
CA VAL A 109 13.85 -18.24 3.72
C VAL A 109 15.31 -18.35 4.08
N GLN A 110 15.80 -17.50 5.00
CA GLN A 110 17.21 -17.52 5.41
C GLN A 110 17.50 -18.69 6.34
N GLY A 111 16.61 -18.98 7.31
CA GLY A 111 16.79 -20.08 8.26
C GLY A 111 16.79 -21.46 7.59
N GLN A 112 16.05 -21.63 6.50
CA GLN A 112 15.95 -22.90 5.76
C GLN A 112 16.79 -22.91 4.47
N TRP A 113 17.65 -21.92 4.24
CA TRP A 113 18.54 -21.85 3.07
C TRP A 113 17.82 -22.06 1.74
N MET A 114 16.63 -21.47 1.58
CA MET A 114 15.84 -21.60 0.37
C MET A 114 16.52 -20.91 -0.82
N ASP A 115 16.36 -21.49 -2.02
CA ASP A 115 16.96 -20.99 -3.27
C ASP A 115 16.17 -19.87 -3.91
N GLY A 116 14.88 -19.76 -3.57
CA GLY A 116 13.98 -18.73 -4.05
C GLY A 116 12.73 -18.65 -3.20
N VAL A 117 11.93 -17.60 -3.39
CA VAL A 117 10.67 -17.41 -2.67
C VAL A 117 9.58 -16.80 -3.54
N MET A 118 8.37 -17.35 -3.45
CA MET A 118 7.13 -16.73 -3.90
C MET A 118 6.38 -16.20 -2.70
N VAL A 119 5.95 -14.94 -2.76
CA VAL A 119 5.05 -14.36 -1.73
C VAL A 119 3.67 -14.18 -2.34
N ILE A 120 2.64 -14.71 -1.69
CA ILE A 120 1.24 -14.57 -2.08
C ILE A 120 0.53 -13.76 -1.01
N GLY A 121 0.01 -12.60 -1.37
CA GLY A 121 -0.65 -11.70 -0.41
C GLY A 121 -1.79 -10.91 -1.02
N GLY A 122 -2.76 -10.51 -0.18
CA GLY A 122 -3.97 -9.83 -0.60
C GLY A 122 -4.18 -8.46 0.05
N CYS A 123 -4.22 -8.40 1.36
CA CYS A 123 -4.54 -7.17 2.10
C CYS A 123 -3.39 -6.16 2.07
N ASP A 124 -3.70 -4.92 2.44
CA ASP A 124 -2.88 -3.71 2.28
C ASP A 124 -1.41 -3.87 2.70
N LYS A 125 -1.15 -4.47 3.85
CA LYS A 125 0.20 -4.59 4.41
C LYS A 125 0.92 -5.88 4.02
N ASN A 126 0.19 -6.87 3.45
CA ASN A 126 0.82 -8.03 2.83
C ASN A 126 1.71 -7.61 1.65
N MET A 127 1.27 -6.59 0.88
CA MET A 127 1.99 -6.11 -0.29
C MET A 127 3.39 -5.57 0.08
N PRO A 128 3.51 -4.46 0.81
CA PRO A 128 4.84 -3.94 1.15
C PRO A 128 5.63 -4.87 2.08
N GLY A 129 4.98 -5.54 3.05
CA GLY A 129 5.67 -6.44 3.98
C GLY A 129 6.31 -7.64 3.26
N GLY A 130 5.58 -8.24 2.32
CA GLY A 130 6.12 -9.34 1.52
C GLY A 130 7.30 -8.90 0.63
N LEU A 131 7.21 -7.73 0.00
CA LEU A 131 8.31 -7.22 -0.83
C LEU A 131 9.53 -6.82 0.02
N MET A 132 9.33 -6.24 1.19
CA MET A 132 10.42 -5.96 2.14
C MET A 132 11.14 -7.25 2.54
N GLY A 133 10.40 -8.32 2.86
CA GLY A 133 10.99 -9.64 3.14
C GLY A 133 11.77 -10.22 1.97
N ILE A 134 11.25 -10.13 0.75
CA ILE A 134 11.93 -10.49 -0.50
C ILE A 134 13.26 -9.74 -0.64
N LEU A 135 13.24 -8.41 -0.43
CA LEU A 135 14.44 -7.56 -0.55
C LEU A 135 15.49 -7.86 0.53
N ARG A 136 15.06 -8.13 1.77
CA ARG A 136 15.97 -8.55 2.85
C ARG A 136 16.67 -9.86 2.53
N CYS A 137 15.94 -10.84 2.00
CA CYS A 137 16.47 -12.14 1.60
C CYS A 137 17.42 -12.05 0.41
N ASN A 138 17.08 -11.22 -0.57
CA ASN A 138 17.77 -11.07 -1.84
C ASN A 138 18.11 -12.41 -2.54
N VAL A 139 17.16 -13.35 -2.51
CA VAL A 139 17.15 -14.56 -3.33
C VAL A 139 16.16 -14.38 -4.47
N PRO A 140 16.27 -15.09 -5.61
CA PRO A 140 15.28 -15.02 -6.67
C PRO A 140 13.86 -15.11 -6.15
N ALA A 141 13.01 -14.15 -6.50
CA ALA A 141 11.70 -14.04 -5.89
C ALA A 141 10.67 -13.41 -6.82
N ILE A 142 9.40 -13.79 -6.62
CA ILE A 142 8.25 -13.20 -7.31
C ILE A 142 7.15 -12.88 -6.30
N TYR A 143 6.44 -11.76 -6.53
CA TYR A 143 5.25 -11.43 -5.77
C TYR A 143 3.98 -11.78 -6.55
N VAL A 144 3.06 -12.48 -5.91
CA VAL A 144 1.73 -12.81 -6.46
C VAL A 144 0.66 -12.09 -5.65
N TYR A 145 0.03 -11.12 -6.26
CA TYR A 145 -1.14 -10.47 -5.67
C TYR A 145 -2.35 -11.40 -5.68
N GLY A 146 -3.10 -11.43 -4.60
CA GLY A 146 -4.28 -12.28 -4.45
C GLY A 146 -5.44 -11.95 -5.38
N GLY A 147 -5.46 -10.75 -5.94
CA GLY A 147 -6.52 -10.28 -6.84
C GLY A 147 -7.51 -9.34 -6.16
N THR A 148 -8.16 -8.50 -6.96
CA THR A 148 -9.18 -7.57 -6.50
C THR A 148 -10.52 -8.28 -6.26
N ILE A 149 -11.39 -7.69 -5.41
CA ILE A 149 -12.78 -8.13 -5.28
C ILE A 149 -13.62 -7.58 -6.44
N LYS A 150 -14.62 -8.32 -6.86
CA LYS A 150 -15.66 -7.78 -7.75
C LYS A 150 -16.50 -6.75 -7.01
N PRO A 151 -17.02 -5.70 -7.67
CA PRO A 151 -17.90 -4.74 -7.02
C PRO A 151 -19.16 -5.43 -6.51
N GLY A 152 -19.65 -4.97 -5.35
CA GLY A 152 -21.00 -5.27 -4.90
C GLY A 152 -22.02 -4.46 -5.69
N ASN A 153 -23.32 -4.71 -5.48
CA ASN A 153 -24.38 -3.94 -6.14
C ASN A 153 -25.60 -3.77 -5.24
N TRP A 154 -26.14 -2.56 -5.19
CA TRP A 154 -27.43 -2.28 -4.59
C TRP A 154 -28.22 -1.32 -5.46
N LYS A 155 -29.45 -1.72 -5.83
CA LYS A 155 -30.34 -0.92 -6.70
C LYS A 155 -29.67 -0.40 -7.98
N GLY A 156 -28.81 -1.25 -8.61
CA GLY A 156 -28.10 -0.91 -9.84
C GLY A 156 -26.83 -0.06 -9.69
N LYS A 157 -26.42 0.25 -8.46
CA LYS A 157 -25.16 0.98 -8.19
C LYS A 157 -24.08 0.03 -7.72
N ASP A 158 -22.90 0.15 -8.33
CA ASP A 158 -21.72 -0.59 -7.90
C ASP A 158 -21.18 -0.07 -6.57
N LEU A 159 -20.88 -1.01 -5.67
CA LEU A 159 -20.46 -0.76 -4.31
C LEU A 159 -19.03 -1.24 -4.07
N THR A 160 -18.38 -0.56 -3.14
CA THR A 160 -17.11 -0.98 -2.51
C THR A 160 -17.23 -0.84 -1.00
N ILE A 161 -16.21 -1.25 -0.24
CA ILE A 161 -16.18 -1.04 1.21
C ILE A 161 -16.33 0.45 1.58
N VAL A 162 -15.80 1.36 0.77
CA VAL A 162 -15.92 2.80 1.01
C VAL A 162 -17.40 3.25 0.96
N SER A 163 -18.21 2.64 0.10
CA SER A 163 -19.65 2.93 0.03
C SER A 163 -20.36 2.64 1.36
N VAL A 164 -19.89 1.66 2.14
CA VAL A 164 -20.45 1.38 3.48
C VAL A 164 -20.05 2.45 4.49
N PHE A 165 -18.80 2.92 4.46
CA PHE A 165 -18.36 4.02 5.34
C PHE A 165 -19.11 5.32 5.05
N GLU A 166 -19.35 5.65 3.79
CA GLU A 166 -20.15 6.79 3.36
C GLU A 166 -21.61 6.65 3.83
N ALA A 167 -22.19 5.45 3.66
CA ALA A 167 -23.54 5.14 4.09
C ALA A 167 -23.75 5.33 5.60
N VAL A 168 -22.75 5.04 6.44
CA VAL A 168 -22.79 5.32 7.88
C VAL A 168 -22.99 6.82 8.14
N GLY A 169 -22.25 7.68 7.44
CA GLY A 169 -22.38 9.13 7.55
C GLY A 169 -23.75 9.65 7.08
N GLU A 170 -24.25 9.15 5.95
CA GLU A 170 -25.55 9.52 5.40
C GLU A 170 -26.71 9.06 6.29
N PHE A 171 -26.65 7.82 6.79
CA PHE A 171 -27.66 7.27 7.69
C PHE A 171 -27.73 8.05 9.01
N ASN A 172 -26.58 8.32 9.65
CA ASN A 172 -26.52 9.08 10.89
C ASN A 172 -27.00 10.53 10.73
N SER A 173 -26.88 11.11 9.53
CA SER A 173 -27.42 12.45 9.23
C SER A 173 -28.88 12.45 8.78
N GLY A 174 -29.55 11.30 8.79
CA GLY A 174 -30.95 11.15 8.41
C GLY A 174 -31.22 11.26 6.91
N ARG A 175 -30.20 11.18 6.06
CA ARG A 175 -30.31 11.30 4.59
C ARG A 175 -30.46 9.97 3.87
N MET A 176 -30.33 8.85 4.59
CA MET A 176 -30.45 7.50 4.03
C MET A 176 -31.54 6.72 4.80
N SER A 177 -32.32 5.92 4.07
CA SER A 177 -33.28 5.00 4.67
C SER A 177 -32.62 3.82 5.35
N GLN A 178 -33.29 3.21 6.34
CA GLN A 178 -32.84 1.96 6.99
C GLN A 178 -32.69 0.82 5.96
N GLU A 179 -33.60 0.73 4.98
CA GLU A 179 -33.56 -0.27 3.91
C GLU A 179 -32.31 -0.13 3.05
N ASP A 180 -31.99 1.10 2.62
CA ASP A 180 -30.82 1.35 1.78
C ASP A 180 -29.52 1.11 2.53
N PHE A 181 -29.44 1.54 3.81
CA PHE A 181 -28.28 1.28 4.65
C PHE A 181 -27.99 -0.22 4.78
N GLN A 182 -29.03 -1.00 5.14
CA GLN A 182 -28.88 -2.46 5.26
C GLN A 182 -28.61 -3.14 3.91
N GLY A 183 -29.20 -2.61 2.83
CA GLY A 183 -28.94 -3.10 1.47
C GLY A 183 -27.50 -2.91 1.05
N ILE A 184 -26.92 -1.74 1.30
CA ILE A 184 -25.50 -1.44 1.03
C ILE A 184 -24.60 -2.33 1.90
N GLU A 185 -24.85 -2.41 3.21
CA GLU A 185 -24.07 -3.21 4.17
C GLU A 185 -23.96 -4.68 3.71
N ARG A 186 -25.06 -5.29 3.30
CA ARG A 186 -25.10 -6.73 2.94
C ARG A 186 -24.53 -7.04 1.56
N ASN A 187 -24.50 -6.06 0.66
CA ASN A 187 -24.15 -6.31 -0.73
C ASN A 187 -22.85 -5.66 -1.20
N ALA A 188 -22.17 -4.86 -0.35
CA ALA A 188 -20.96 -4.16 -0.77
C ALA A 188 -19.75 -5.08 -0.98
N ILE A 189 -19.70 -6.22 -0.27
CA ILE A 189 -18.59 -7.20 -0.31
C ILE A 189 -19.14 -8.56 -0.76
N PRO A 190 -19.16 -8.85 -2.07
CA PRO A 190 -19.86 -10.02 -2.60
C PRO A 190 -19.05 -11.33 -2.53
N GLY A 191 -17.82 -11.32 -2.04
CA GLY A 191 -16.97 -12.52 -2.00
C GLY A 191 -15.52 -12.25 -1.63
N THR A 192 -14.61 -13.06 -2.18
CA THR A 192 -13.17 -12.98 -1.94
C THR A 192 -12.49 -11.93 -2.81
N GLY A 193 -11.35 -11.45 -2.38
CA GLY A 193 -10.50 -10.46 -3.06
C GLY A 193 -10.26 -9.21 -2.22
N SER A 194 -9.24 -8.46 -2.59
CA SER A 194 -8.90 -7.19 -1.96
C SER A 194 -9.81 -6.07 -2.46
N CYS A 195 -9.86 -4.96 -1.74
CA CYS A 195 -10.76 -3.82 -2.02
C CYS A 195 -10.81 -3.45 -3.51
N GLY A 196 -12.02 -3.19 -4.05
CA GLY A 196 -12.23 -3.03 -5.50
C GLY A 196 -11.76 -1.71 -6.11
N GLY A 197 -11.57 -0.64 -5.30
CA GLY A 197 -11.03 0.63 -5.81
C GLY A 197 -9.50 0.65 -5.86
N MET A 198 -8.92 1.75 -6.39
CA MET A 198 -7.48 2.00 -6.38
C MET A 198 -7.02 2.46 -4.98
N TYR A 199 -7.36 1.63 -3.98
CA TYR A 199 -6.94 1.78 -2.59
C TYR A 199 -5.56 1.14 -2.39
N THR A 200 -5.09 0.97 -1.16
CA THR A 200 -3.69 0.61 -0.92
C THR A 200 -3.28 -0.72 -1.55
N ALA A 201 -4.08 -1.79 -1.45
CA ALA A 201 -3.73 -3.09 -2.00
C ALA A 201 -3.60 -3.06 -3.54
N ASN A 202 -4.59 -2.50 -4.26
CA ASN A 202 -4.52 -2.37 -5.71
C ASN A 202 -3.43 -1.39 -6.17
N THR A 203 -3.17 -0.32 -5.42
CA THR A 203 -2.06 0.60 -5.69
C THR A 203 -0.72 -0.13 -5.64
N MET A 204 -0.47 -0.87 -4.56
CA MET A 204 0.81 -1.56 -4.37
C MET A 204 0.99 -2.70 -5.37
N SER A 205 -0.06 -3.51 -5.64
CA SER A 205 0.02 -4.59 -6.62
C SER A 205 0.29 -4.08 -8.04
N SER A 206 -0.39 -3.00 -8.43
CA SER A 206 -0.16 -2.35 -9.72
C SER A 206 1.26 -1.79 -9.84
N ALA A 207 1.74 -1.16 -8.77
CA ALA A 207 3.12 -0.67 -8.70
C ALA A 207 4.16 -1.80 -8.80
N PHE A 208 3.86 -3.01 -8.32
CA PHE A 208 4.76 -4.17 -8.42
C PHE A 208 4.89 -4.70 -9.86
N GLU A 209 3.88 -4.51 -10.71
CA GLU A 209 4.02 -4.74 -12.15
C GLU A 209 5.02 -3.76 -12.77
N ALA A 210 4.87 -2.47 -12.48
CA ALA A 210 5.77 -1.43 -12.98
C ALA A 210 7.20 -1.57 -12.44
N LEU A 211 7.34 -2.06 -11.20
CA LEU A 211 8.61 -2.37 -10.56
C LEU A 211 9.29 -3.60 -11.18
N GLY A 212 8.53 -4.48 -11.84
CA GLY A 212 9.03 -5.69 -12.48
C GLY A 212 9.11 -6.92 -11.58
N ILE A 213 8.59 -6.88 -10.33
CA ILE A 213 8.64 -7.99 -9.36
C ILE A 213 7.40 -8.90 -9.41
N SER A 214 6.37 -8.51 -10.15
CA SER A 214 5.15 -9.27 -10.45
C SER A 214 4.96 -9.40 -11.94
N LEU A 215 4.17 -10.39 -12.40
CA LEU A 215 3.84 -10.54 -13.82
C LEU A 215 2.96 -9.38 -14.28
N LEU A 216 3.26 -8.89 -15.47
CA LEU A 216 2.48 -7.85 -16.14
C LEU A 216 1.04 -8.32 -16.38
N GLY A 217 0.06 -7.46 -16.07
CA GLY A 217 -1.37 -7.74 -16.22
C GLY A 217 -2.02 -8.52 -15.07
N SER A 218 -1.25 -8.90 -14.04
CA SER A 218 -1.74 -9.78 -12.97
C SER A 218 -2.47 -9.04 -11.84
N SER A 219 -2.24 -7.73 -11.65
CA SER A 219 -2.74 -6.99 -10.48
C SER A 219 -4.22 -6.62 -10.54
N THR A 220 -4.80 -6.54 -11.72
CA THR A 220 -6.20 -6.13 -11.89
C THR A 220 -7.18 -7.30 -12.05
N MET A 221 -6.67 -8.53 -12.08
CA MET A 221 -7.48 -9.76 -12.09
C MET A 221 -8.26 -9.91 -10.78
N ALA A 222 -9.51 -10.39 -10.88
CA ALA A 222 -10.31 -10.66 -9.69
C ALA A 222 -9.94 -12.00 -9.03
N ASN A 223 -9.95 -12.05 -7.70
CA ASN A 223 -9.59 -13.25 -6.94
C ASN A 223 -10.43 -14.49 -7.30
N PRO A 224 -11.77 -14.39 -7.47
CA PRO A 224 -12.57 -15.58 -7.74
C PRO A 224 -12.45 -16.10 -9.19
N ASP A 225 -11.76 -15.37 -10.07
CA ASP A 225 -11.68 -15.75 -11.48
C ASP A 225 -10.52 -16.73 -11.75
N GLY A 226 -10.75 -17.72 -12.65
CA GLY A 226 -9.78 -18.76 -12.98
C GLY A 226 -8.46 -18.21 -13.55
N GLU A 227 -8.52 -17.10 -14.29
CA GLU A 227 -7.32 -16.42 -14.81
C GLU A 227 -6.33 -16.02 -13.72
N LYS A 228 -6.82 -15.71 -12.50
CA LYS A 228 -5.97 -15.39 -11.37
C LYS A 228 -5.21 -16.61 -10.85
N THR A 229 -5.88 -17.75 -10.82
CA THR A 229 -5.26 -19.05 -10.48
C THR A 229 -4.20 -19.43 -11.52
N ASP A 230 -4.52 -19.27 -12.81
CA ASP A 230 -3.57 -19.52 -13.91
C ASP A 230 -2.36 -18.59 -13.82
N SER A 231 -2.56 -17.32 -13.49
CA SER A 231 -1.48 -16.36 -13.28
C SER A 231 -0.54 -16.76 -12.12
N ALA A 232 -1.08 -17.33 -11.03
CA ALA A 232 -0.25 -17.86 -9.93
C ALA A 232 0.62 -19.04 -10.39
N ALA A 233 0.06 -19.96 -11.19
CA ALA A 233 0.81 -21.07 -11.76
C ALA A 233 1.86 -20.61 -12.79
N VAL A 234 1.58 -19.58 -13.60
CA VAL A 234 2.58 -18.97 -14.50
C VAL A 234 3.70 -18.33 -13.70
N SER A 235 3.36 -17.57 -12.63
CA SER A 235 4.33 -16.95 -11.72
C SER A 235 5.30 -17.96 -11.11
N ALA A 236 4.80 -19.16 -10.75
CA ALA A 236 5.61 -20.25 -10.23
C ALA A 236 6.65 -20.73 -11.25
N ARG A 237 6.26 -20.92 -12.51
CA ARG A 237 7.19 -21.32 -13.58
C ARG A 237 8.24 -20.24 -13.85
N VAL A 238 7.85 -18.98 -13.88
CA VAL A 238 8.75 -17.83 -14.06
C VAL A 238 9.77 -17.78 -12.92
N LEU A 239 9.35 -18.00 -11.67
CA LEU A 239 10.26 -18.05 -10.53
C LEU A 239 11.33 -19.13 -10.68
N VAL A 240 10.98 -20.34 -11.14
CA VAL A 240 11.95 -21.41 -11.36
C VAL A 240 13.01 -21.00 -12.40
N GLU A 241 12.61 -20.31 -13.47
CA GLU A 241 13.55 -19.77 -14.46
C GLU A 241 14.43 -18.65 -13.88
N ALA A 242 13.87 -17.77 -13.03
CA ALA A 242 14.64 -16.75 -12.32
C ALA A 242 15.69 -17.39 -11.37
N VAL A 243 15.34 -18.48 -10.68
CA VAL A 243 16.26 -19.23 -9.83
C VAL A 243 17.40 -19.84 -10.65
N LYS A 244 17.11 -20.41 -11.82
CA LYS A 244 18.15 -20.95 -12.74
C LYS A 244 19.13 -19.85 -13.19
N ARG A 245 18.64 -18.63 -13.42
CA ARG A 245 19.44 -17.47 -13.84
C ARG A 245 20.11 -16.74 -12.68
N ASP A 246 19.74 -17.02 -11.43
CA ASP A 246 20.12 -16.28 -10.22
C ASP A 246 19.70 -14.79 -10.27
N LEU A 247 18.57 -14.51 -10.89
CA LEU A 247 18.02 -13.15 -11.00
C LEU A 247 17.44 -12.72 -9.64
N LYS A 248 18.07 -11.76 -9.00
CA LYS A 248 17.75 -11.35 -7.64
C LYS A 248 16.84 -10.12 -7.61
N PRO A 249 16.04 -9.94 -6.55
CA PRO A 249 15.16 -8.78 -6.40
C PRO A 249 15.89 -7.43 -6.49
N ARG A 250 17.10 -7.31 -5.94
CA ARG A 250 17.87 -6.06 -6.00
C ARG A 250 18.47 -5.77 -7.38
N ASP A 251 18.48 -6.76 -8.31
CA ASP A 251 18.81 -6.53 -9.72
C ASP A 251 17.61 -5.91 -10.48
N ILE A 252 16.40 -6.07 -9.94
CA ILE A 252 15.12 -5.60 -10.50
C ILE A 252 14.70 -4.28 -9.85
N VAL A 253 14.77 -4.22 -8.51
CA VAL A 253 14.34 -3.05 -7.71
C VAL A 253 15.50 -2.05 -7.66
N THR A 254 15.55 -1.20 -8.67
CA THR A 254 16.53 -0.10 -8.82
C THR A 254 15.85 1.25 -8.62
N ARG A 255 16.62 2.33 -8.66
CA ARG A 255 16.07 3.69 -8.61
C ARG A 255 15.09 3.96 -9.77
N GLU A 256 15.45 3.52 -10.97
CA GLU A 256 14.65 3.68 -12.19
C GLU A 256 13.36 2.88 -12.13
N SER A 257 13.39 1.64 -11.64
CA SER A 257 12.17 0.84 -11.50
C SER A 257 11.26 1.36 -10.37
N ILE A 258 11.81 1.93 -9.31
CA ILE A 258 11.02 2.66 -8.30
C ILE A 258 10.36 3.90 -8.93
N GLU A 259 11.08 4.64 -9.77
CA GLU A 259 10.50 5.77 -10.52
C GLU A 259 9.34 5.32 -11.42
N ASN A 260 9.48 4.20 -12.13
CA ASN A 260 8.41 3.60 -12.92
C ASN A 260 7.18 3.26 -12.06
N ALA A 261 7.39 2.65 -10.90
CA ALA A 261 6.32 2.31 -9.98
C ALA A 261 5.59 3.56 -9.45
N VAL A 262 6.33 4.60 -9.08
CA VAL A 262 5.76 5.87 -8.62
C VAL A 262 5.04 6.61 -9.75
N ALA A 263 5.57 6.58 -10.99
CA ALA A 263 4.90 7.12 -12.16
C ALA A 263 3.54 6.46 -12.40
N LEU A 264 3.47 5.13 -12.29
CA LEU A 264 2.21 4.40 -12.40
C LEU A 264 1.23 4.78 -11.28
N ILE A 265 1.70 4.91 -10.02
CA ILE A 265 0.87 5.35 -8.89
C ILE A 265 0.26 6.73 -9.18
N MET A 266 1.05 7.67 -9.72
CA MET A 266 0.56 9.00 -10.08
C MET A 266 -0.48 8.92 -11.20
N ALA A 267 -0.25 8.12 -12.23
CA ALA A 267 -1.16 7.97 -13.36
C ALA A 267 -2.50 7.31 -13.00
N THR A 268 -2.51 6.43 -12.00
CA THR A 268 -3.70 5.66 -11.60
C THR A 268 -4.50 6.29 -10.45
N GLY A 269 -4.02 7.36 -9.83
CA GLY A 269 -4.70 7.98 -8.70
C GLY A 269 -4.63 7.17 -7.39
N GLY A 270 -3.50 6.51 -7.14
CA GLY A 270 -3.29 5.56 -6.05
C GLY A 270 -3.34 6.13 -4.62
N SER A 271 -3.11 5.29 -3.64
CA SER A 271 -3.16 5.58 -2.21
C SER A 271 -1.96 6.40 -1.72
N THR A 272 -2.17 7.33 -0.78
CA THR A 272 -1.11 8.04 -0.04
C THR A 272 -0.17 7.10 0.71
N ASN A 273 -0.66 5.93 1.13
CA ASN A 273 0.14 4.91 1.80
C ASN A 273 1.33 4.42 0.95
N ALA A 274 1.22 4.50 -0.38
CA ALA A 274 2.31 4.14 -1.28
C ALA A 274 3.57 4.98 -1.03
N VAL A 275 3.44 6.23 -0.61
CA VAL A 275 4.60 7.08 -0.25
C VAL A 275 5.38 6.45 0.90
N LEU A 276 4.69 6.13 2.01
CA LEU A 276 5.31 5.48 3.17
C LEU A 276 5.93 4.12 2.80
N HIS A 277 5.22 3.33 1.99
CA HIS A 277 5.66 1.99 1.64
C HIS A 277 6.83 1.98 0.66
N PHE A 278 6.88 2.88 -0.32
CA PHE A 278 8.01 2.96 -1.25
C PHE A 278 9.27 3.55 -0.61
N LEU A 279 9.15 4.42 0.41
CA LEU A 279 10.29 4.81 1.24
C LEU A 279 10.89 3.59 1.97
N ALA A 280 10.04 2.73 2.54
CA ALA A 280 10.49 1.49 3.18
C ALA A 280 11.06 0.47 2.18
N ILE A 281 10.43 0.29 1.02
CA ILE A 281 10.91 -0.59 -0.05
C ILE A 281 12.29 -0.14 -0.55
N ALA A 282 12.45 1.16 -0.81
CA ALA A 282 13.73 1.73 -1.23
C ALA A 282 14.83 1.51 -0.18
N HIS A 283 14.50 1.71 1.10
CA HIS A 283 15.42 1.43 2.22
C HIS A 283 15.95 -0.01 2.16
N TYR A 284 15.07 -1.03 2.07
CA TYR A 284 15.49 -2.44 2.02
C TYR A 284 16.08 -2.87 0.69
N ALA A 285 15.81 -2.13 -0.39
CA ALA A 285 16.51 -2.32 -1.66
C ALA A 285 17.94 -1.74 -1.65
N GLY A 286 18.26 -0.86 -0.69
CA GLY A 286 19.50 -0.10 -0.65
C GLY A 286 19.53 1.02 -1.69
N VAL A 287 18.34 1.56 -2.05
CA VAL A 287 18.17 2.64 -3.03
C VAL A 287 17.87 3.94 -2.30
N GLU A 288 18.59 4.99 -2.62
CA GLU A 288 18.29 6.34 -2.14
C GLU A 288 17.02 6.85 -2.82
N TRP A 289 15.96 7.08 -2.01
CA TRP A 289 14.67 7.59 -2.46
C TRP A 289 14.04 8.45 -1.35
N THR A 290 13.57 9.63 -1.71
CA THR A 290 13.08 10.64 -0.76
C THR A 290 11.70 11.16 -1.14
N LEU A 291 11.08 11.96 -0.27
CA LEU A 291 9.82 12.65 -0.56
C LEU A 291 9.95 13.59 -1.77
N ASP A 292 11.12 14.19 -2.00
CA ASP A 292 11.35 15.09 -3.14
C ASP A 292 11.33 14.34 -4.48
N ASP A 293 11.68 13.05 -4.49
CA ASP A 293 11.57 12.20 -5.68
C ASP A 293 10.10 11.96 -6.06
N PHE A 294 9.21 11.76 -5.08
CA PHE A 294 7.77 11.67 -5.34
C PHE A 294 7.24 12.95 -5.97
N GLU A 295 7.65 14.11 -5.46
CA GLU A 295 7.23 15.41 -6.00
C GLU A 295 7.78 15.63 -7.41
N ARG A 296 9.01 15.23 -7.69
CA ARG A 296 9.63 15.29 -9.01
C ARG A 296 8.85 14.47 -10.04
N VAL A 297 8.41 13.26 -9.67
CA VAL A 297 7.59 12.39 -10.54
C VAL A 297 6.19 12.98 -10.71
N ARG A 298 5.56 13.45 -9.62
CA ARG A 298 4.23 14.04 -9.61
C ARG A 298 4.06 15.14 -10.66
N ARG A 299 5.04 16.03 -10.75
CA ARG A 299 5.00 17.17 -11.69
C ARG A 299 5.07 16.78 -13.17
N LYS A 300 5.53 15.59 -13.46
CA LYS A 300 5.73 15.11 -14.83
C LYS A 300 4.61 14.19 -15.31
N VAL A 301 4.02 13.43 -14.39
CA VAL A 301 3.11 12.34 -14.73
C VAL A 301 1.67 12.77 -14.49
N PRO A 302 0.83 12.79 -15.54
CA PRO A 302 -0.59 13.14 -15.42
C PRO A 302 -1.40 11.99 -14.81
N VAL A 303 -2.59 12.31 -14.26
CA VAL A 303 -3.58 11.30 -13.87
C VAL A 303 -4.36 10.87 -15.10
N LEU A 304 -4.27 9.59 -15.43
CA LEU A 304 -4.89 8.99 -16.63
C LEU A 304 -6.12 8.13 -16.33
N CYS A 305 -6.23 7.59 -15.11
CA CYS A 305 -7.27 6.62 -14.78
C CYS A 305 -8.38 7.21 -13.91
N ASP A 306 -9.65 7.02 -14.31
CA ASP A 306 -10.84 7.51 -13.60
C ASP A 306 -11.31 6.47 -12.56
N LEU A 307 -10.49 6.23 -11.53
CA LEU A 307 -10.69 5.17 -10.55
C LEU A 307 -11.13 5.69 -9.19
N LYS A 308 -12.01 4.93 -8.51
CA LYS A 308 -12.34 5.17 -7.09
C LYS A 308 -11.08 5.16 -6.23
N PRO A 309 -10.96 6.05 -5.21
CA PRO A 309 -12.05 6.83 -4.60
C PRO A 309 -12.35 8.17 -5.28
N SER A 310 -11.45 8.72 -6.08
CA SER A 310 -11.61 10.07 -6.68
C SER A 310 -12.37 10.04 -8.01
N GLY A 311 -12.51 8.88 -8.63
CA GLY A 311 -13.18 8.64 -9.91
C GLY A 311 -14.35 7.66 -9.79
N LYS A 312 -14.81 7.16 -10.94
CA LYS A 312 -16.04 6.36 -11.05
C LYS A 312 -15.80 4.86 -10.97
N TYR A 313 -14.72 4.37 -11.57
CA TYR A 313 -14.51 2.97 -11.90
C TYR A 313 -13.74 2.22 -10.82
N VAL A 314 -13.83 0.89 -10.88
CA VAL A 314 -13.12 -0.03 -9.97
C VAL A 314 -12.03 -0.81 -10.72
N ALA A 315 -11.22 -1.59 -10.01
CA ALA A 315 -10.08 -2.31 -10.59
C ALA A 315 -10.49 -3.33 -11.67
N THR A 316 -11.67 -3.95 -11.57
CA THR A 316 -12.17 -4.85 -12.61
C THR A 316 -12.57 -4.11 -13.90
N ASP A 317 -12.96 -2.84 -13.82
CA ASP A 317 -13.19 -2.01 -15.00
C ASP A 317 -11.87 -1.65 -15.67
N LEU A 318 -10.85 -1.31 -14.86
CA LEU A 318 -9.50 -1.09 -15.34
C LEU A 318 -8.97 -2.34 -16.07
N HIS A 319 -9.20 -3.55 -15.50
CA HIS A 319 -8.81 -4.80 -16.14
C HIS A 319 -9.43 -4.95 -17.54
N ARG A 320 -10.73 -4.74 -17.67
CA ARG A 320 -11.45 -4.78 -18.97
C ARG A 320 -10.97 -3.70 -19.95
N ALA A 321 -10.51 -2.56 -19.45
CA ALA A 321 -9.98 -1.45 -20.26
C ALA A 321 -8.56 -1.68 -20.78
N GLY A 322 -7.90 -2.79 -20.40
CA GLY A 322 -6.53 -3.13 -20.79
C GLY A 322 -5.55 -3.22 -19.61
N GLY A 323 -6.02 -2.95 -18.41
CA GLY A 323 -5.25 -3.14 -17.17
C GLY A 323 -4.04 -2.22 -17.03
N ILE A 324 -3.15 -2.60 -16.15
CA ILE A 324 -1.88 -1.89 -15.90
C ILE A 324 -0.97 -1.89 -17.13
N PRO A 325 -0.88 -2.98 -17.94
CA PRO A 325 -0.10 -2.96 -19.18
C PRO A 325 -0.43 -1.79 -20.11
N GLN A 326 -1.73 -1.46 -20.25
CA GLN A 326 -2.15 -0.34 -21.10
C GLN A 326 -1.68 1.00 -20.55
N VAL A 327 -1.76 1.21 -19.23
CA VAL A 327 -1.29 2.44 -18.60
C VAL A 327 0.23 2.58 -18.74
N LEU A 328 0.98 1.49 -18.47
CA LEU A 328 2.43 1.47 -18.63
C LEU A 328 2.86 1.73 -20.08
N LYS A 329 2.13 1.18 -21.06
CA LYS A 329 2.43 1.41 -22.47
C LYS A 329 2.28 2.91 -22.84
N ILE A 330 1.19 3.54 -22.39
CA ILE A 330 0.97 4.98 -22.61
C ILE A 330 2.09 5.82 -22.00
N LEU A 331 2.48 5.50 -20.76
CA LEU A 331 3.56 6.22 -20.08
C LEU A 331 4.92 5.99 -20.75
N LEU A 332 5.20 4.77 -21.23
CA LEU A 332 6.43 4.45 -21.95
C LEU A 332 6.54 5.24 -23.27
N GLU A 333 5.47 5.26 -24.08
CA GLU A 333 5.44 6.01 -25.33
C GLU A 333 5.56 7.53 -25.12
N ALA A 334 5.12 8.02 -23.95
CA ALA A 334 5.27 9.41 -23.55
C ALA A 334 6.66 9.76 -22.97
N GLY A 335 7.57 8.80 -22.87
CA GLY A 335 8.90 9.00 -22.27
C GLY A 335 8.88 9.22 -20.76
N LEU A 336 7.84 8.73 -20.07
CA LEU A 336 7.62 8.88 -18.63
C LEU A 336 7.99 7.60 -17.85
N LEU A 337 8.53 6.57 -18.52
CA LEU A 337 9.05 5.34 -17.92
C LEU A 337 10.44 5.00 -18.46
N HIS A 338 11.21 4.33 -17.61
CA HIS A 338 12.48 3.70 -17.97
C HIS A 338 12.20 2.30 -18.55
N GLY A 339 12.20 2.19 -19.87
CA GLY A 339 11.83 0.96 -20.59
C GLY A 339 12.85 -0.17 -20.48
N ASP A 340 14.09 0.13 -20.12
CA ASP A 340 15.21 -0.79 -19.97
C ASP A 340 15.26 -1.49 -18.60
N CYS A 341 14.39 -1.09 -17.65
CA CYS A 341 14.29 -1.78 -16.36
C CYS A 341 13.96 -3.26 -16.53
N MET A 342 14.76 -4.10 -15.85
CA MET A 342 14.60 -5.56 -15.85
C MET A 342 13.35 -5.99 -15.07
N THR A 343 12.68 -7.03 -15.54
CA THR A 343 11.59 -7.70 -14.82
C THR A 343 11.99 -9.10 -14.38
N ILE A 344 11.19 -9.70 -13.50
CA ILE A 344 11.37 -11.07 -13.01
C ILE A 344 11.34 -12.13 -14.13
N THR A 345 10.77 -11.82 -15.29
CA THR A 345 10.77 -12.71 -16.47
C THR A 345 12.15 -12.78 -17.14
N GLY A 346 13.05 -11.85 -16.81
CA GLY A 346 14.35 -11.68 -17.48
C GLY A 346 14.24 -10.91 -18.81
N ARG A 347 13.11 -10.18 -19.01
CA ARG A 347 12.88 -9.22 -20.09
C ARG A 347 12.81 -7.82 -19.50
N THR A 348 13.03 -6.80 -20.31
CA THR A 348 12.83 -5.42 -19.91
C THR A 348 11.35 -5.03 -19.96
N ILE A 349 10.96 -3.97 -19.24
CA ILE A 349 9.58 -3.43 -19.29
C ILE A 349 9.16 -3.11 -20.73
N ALA A 350 10.05 -2.50 -21.53
CA ALA A 350 9.76 -2.21 -22.94
C ALA A 350 9.45 -3.48 -23.74
N GLN A 351 10.25 -4.55 -23.54
CA GLN A 351 10.02 -5.85 -24.19
C GLN A 351 8.73 -6.52 -23.74
N GLU A 352 8.35 -6.40 -22.46
CA GLU A 352 7.07 -6.92 -21.96
C GLU A 352 5.87 -6.20 -22.60
N LEU A 353 6.02 -4.92 -22.93
CA LEU A 353 4.97 -4.07 -23.48
C LEU A 353 4.92 -4.05 -25.01
N GLU A 354 5.76 -4.82 -25.72
CA GLU A 354 5.81 -4.83 -27.21
C GLU A 354 4.45 -5.10 -27.86
N SER A 355 3.69 -6.04 -27.32
CA SER A 355 2.38 -6.43 -27.88
C SER A 355 1.20 -5.57 -27.40
N VAL A 356 1.44 -4.65 -26.46
CA VAL A 356 0.39 -3.78 -25.92
C VAL A 356 0.17 -2.60 -26.84
N PRO A 357 -1.09 -2.26 -27.22
CA PRO A 357 -1.39 -1.10 -28.07
C PRO A 357 -0.90 0.21 -27.44
N ALA A 358 -0.35 1.11 -28.26
CA ALA A 358 0.15 2.43 -27.82
C ALA A 358 -0.96 3.37 -27.32
N GLN A 359 -2.19 3.17 -27.79
CA GLN A 359 -3.34 4.00 -27.40
C GLN A 359 -4.41 3.14 -26.71
N PRO A 360 -5.12 3.70 -25.72
CA PRO A 360 -6.25 3.02 -25.10
C PRO A 360 -7.38 2.83 -26.10
N ARG A 361 -8.22 1.81 -25.89
CA ARG A 361 -9.39 1.57 -26.74
C ARG A 361 -10.37 2.74 -26.68
N GLY A 362 -10.98 3.07 -27.81
CA GLY A 362 -11.91 4.20 -27.93
C GLY A 362 -13.32 3.94 -27.37
N ASP A 363 -13.63 2.71 -26.98
CA ASP A 363 -14.93 2.27 -26.45
C ASP A 363 -15.02 2.32 -24.92
N GLN A 364 -14.05 2.94 -24.26
CA GLN A 364 -13.98 3.07 -22.80
C GLN A 364 -13.45 4.44 -22.38
N ASP A 365 -13.69 4.83 -21.13
CA ASP A 365 -13.24 6.10 -20.53
C ASP A 365 -12.57 5.92 -19.16
N VAL A 366 -12.25 4.66 -18.81
CA VAL A 366 -11.50 4.30 -17.60
C VAL A 366 -10.05 4.78 -17.68
N ILE A 367 -9.39 4.54 -18.83
CA ILE A 367 -8.01 4.97 -19.13
C ILE A 367 -8.08 6.07 -20.19
N ARG A 368 -7.61 7.25 -19.85
CA ARG A 368 -7.53 8.39 -20.77
C ARG A 368 -6.22 8.36 -21.56
N PRO A 369 -6.22 8.85 -22.80
CA PRO A 369 -4.99 9.05 -23.55
C PRO A 369 -4.16 10.20 -22.95
N ILE A 370 -2.86 10.20 -23.24
CA ILE A 370 -1.89 11.13 -22.64
C ILE A 370 -2.18 12.61 -22.95
N ASP A 371 -2.76 12.89 -24.12
CA ASP A 371 -3.13 14.23 -24.57
C ASP A 371 -4.45 14.75 -23.96
N LYS A 372 -5.20 13.89 -23.27
CA LYS A 372 -6.47 14.23 -22.62
C LYS A 372 -6.56 13.61 -21.21
N PRO A 373 -5.61 13.91 -20.32
CA PRO A 373 -5.59 13.37 -18.97
C PRO A 373 -6.76 13.91 -18.15
N ILE A 374 -7.06 13.23 -17.03
CA ILE A 374 -8.03 13.72 -16.05
C ILE A 374 -7.47 14.95 -15.32
N TYR A 375 -6.18 14.86 -14.93
CA TYR A 375 -5.42 15.97 -14.36
C TYR A 375 -4.02 15.99 -14.99
N ALA A 376 -3.50 17.20 -15.24
CA ALA A 376 -2.22 17.40 -15.89
C ALA A 376 -1.00 16.98 -15.05
N GLU A 377 -1.15 16.89 -13.74
CA GLU A 377 -0.12 16.48 -12.80
C GLU A 377 -0.64 15.38 -11.88
N GLY A 378 0.27 14.61 -11.28
CA GLY A 378 -0.03 13.56 -10.32
C GLY A 378 -0.73 14.08 -9.07
N HIS A 379 -1.40 13.17 -8.37
CA HIS A 379 -2.36 13.48 -7.32
C HIS A 379 -1.79 13.50 -5.89
N LEU A 380 -0.57 12.96 -5.67
CA LEU A 380 0.07 12.92 -4.35
C LEU A 380 1.10 14.05 -4.23
N ALA A 381 0.74 15.11 -3.51
CA ALA A 381 1.62 16.25 -3.28
C ALA A 381 2.34 16.14 -1.94
N VAL A 382 3.61 16.53 -1.93
CA VAL A 382 4.40 16.69 -0.68
C VAL A 382 4.31 18.14 -0.24
N LEU A 383 3.82 18.35 0.99
CA LEU A 383 3.71 19.66 1.61
C LEU A 383 4.84 19.85 2.61
N ARG A 384 5.36 21.09 2.69
CA ARG A 384 6.38 21.51 3.65
C ARG A 384 5.97 22.82 4.32
N GLY A 385 6.66 23.19 5.37
CA GLY A 385 6.41 24.41 6.12
C GLY A 385 6.79 24.26 7.59
N ASN A 386 6.48 25.26 8.40
CA ASN A 386 6.84 25.24 9.81
C ASN A 386 6.13 24.14 10.63
N LEU A 387 5.03 23.57 10.13
CA LEU A 387 4.36 22.41 10.73
C LEU A 387 4.89 21.06 10.24
N ALA A 388 5.49 21.01 9.05
CA ALA A 388 6.01 19.79 8.45
C ALA A 388 7.41 20.01 7.84
N PRO A 389 8.44 20.27 8.64
CA PRO A 389 9.80 20.54 8.12
C PRO A 389 10.41 19.32 7.42
N GLU A 390 10.07 18.10 7.81
CA GLU A 390 10.48 16.88 7.12
C GLU A 390 9.52 16.49 5.98
N GLY A 391 8.35 17.11 5.91
CA GLY A 391 7.33 16.89 4.90
C GLY A 391 6.04 16.30 5.44
N ALA A 392 5.01 16.37 4.61
CA ALA A 392 3.69 15.76 4.81
C ALA A 392 3.12 15.37 3.44
N VAL A 393 2.14 14.49 3.39
CA VAL A 393 1.56 13.97 2.15
C VAL A 393 0.08 14.33 2.05
N ALA A 394 -0.32 14.93 0.93
CA ALA A 394 -1.70 15.26 0.61
C ALA A 394 -2.15 14.58 -0.69
N LYS A 395 -3.42 14.18 -0.75
CA LYS A 395 -4.09 13.76 -1.99
C LYS A 395 -4.87 14.95 -2.53
N ILE A 396 -4.50 15.47 -3.69
CA ILE A 396 -5.01 16.74 -4.21
C ILE A 396 -6.00 16.62 -5.36
N THR A 397 -6.29 15.40 -5.84
CA THR A 397 -7.25 15.18 -6.94
C THR A 397 -8.69 15.44 -6.51
N GLY A 398 -9.44 16.09 -7.39
CA GLY A 398 -10.87 16.34 -7.19
C GLY A 398 -11.19 17.46 -6.20
N LEU A 399 -10.19 18.16 -5.65
CA LEU A 399 -10.40 19.31 -4.77
C LEU A 399 -10.83 20.54 -5.58
N LYS A 400 -11.99 21.12 -5.23
CA LYS A 400 -12.44 22.38 -5.83
C LYS A 400 -11.65 23.58 -5.29
N SER A 401 -11.23 23.51 -4.04
CA SER A 401 -10.36 24.52 -3.42
C SER A 401 -9.11 23.82 -2.87
N PRO A 402 -7.93 24.05 -3.45
CA PRO A 402 -6.68 23.45 -3.00
C PRO A 402 -6.05 24.20 -1.82
N LYS A 403 -6.74 25.21 -1.27
CA LYS A 403 -6.28 26.01 -0.15
C LYS A 403 -7.36 26.19 0.91
N ILE A 404 -7.00 25.96 2.17
CA ILE A 404 -7.80 26.27 3.35
C ILE A 404 -6.92 27.05 4.34
N THR A 405 -7.47 28.13 4.90
CA THR A 405 -6.86 28.86 6.02
C THR A 405 -7.92 29.04 7.08
N GLY A 406 -7.67 28.60 8.30
CA GLY A 406 -8.66 28.68 9.37
C GLY A 406 -8.13 28.28 10.74
N PRO A 407 -9.00 28.37 11.76
CA PRO A 407 -8.64 28.04 13.14
C PRO A 407 -8.43 26.53 13.32
N ALA A 408 -7.41 26.17 14.08
CA ALA A 408 -7.14 24.79 14.48
C ALA A 408 -8.19 24.28 15.48
N ARG A 409 -8.67 23.07 15.24
CA ARG A 409 -9.47 22.26 16.16
C ARG A 409 -8.64 21.06 16.55
N VAL A 410 -8.09 21.06 17.77
CA VAL A 410 -7.00 20.17 18.17
C VAL A 410 -7.48 18.96 18.96
N PHE A 411 -7.09 17.76 18.53
CA PHE A 411 -7.45 16.49 19.15
C PHE A 411 -6.21 15.59 19.26
N ASP A 412 -6.07 14.89 20.38
CA ASP A 412 -4.94 13.98 20.66
C ASP A 412 -5.29 12.51 20.37
N ASP A 413 -6.50 12.23 19.90
CA ASP A 413 -6.98 10.90 19.47
C ASP A 413 -8.16 10.99 18.50
N GLU A 414 -8.39 9.90 17.75
CA GLU A 414 -9.50 9.79 16.79
C GLU A 414 -10.90 9.81 17.45
N PRO A 415 -11.15 9.11 18.58
CA PRO A 415 -12.46 9.13 19.23
C PRO A 415 -12.94 10.53 19.63
N SER A 416 -12.08 11.37 20.19
CA SER A 416 -12.43 12.75 20.56
C SER A 416 -12.76 13.62 19.35
N ALA A 417 -11.99 13.47 18.26
CA ALA A 417 -12.29 14.14 17.00
C ALA A 417 -13.64 13.69 16.41
N MET A 418 -13.89 12.37 16.38
CA MET A 418 -15.17 11.83 15.93
C MET A 418 -16.35 12.34 16.75
N ALA A 419 -16.22 12.39 18.08
CA ALA A 419 -17.27 12.94 18.95
C ALA A 419 -17.57 14.42 18.61
N ALA A 420 -16.54 15.23 18.37
CA ALA A 420 -16.70 16.63 17.97
C ALA A 420 -17.36 16.79 16.59
N ILE A 421 -16.97 15.97 15.61
CA ILE A 421 -17.58 15.95 14.27
C ILE A 421 -19.05 15.57 14.39
N MET A 422 -19.38 14.48 15.08
CA MET A 422 -20.75 13.98 15.22
C MET A 422 -21.64 14.95 16.01
N ALA A 423 -21.09 15.68 16.98
CA ALA A 423 -21.79 16.75 17.70
C ALA A 423 -21.99 18.03 16.86
N GLY A 424 -21.50 18.07 15.62
CA GLY A 424 -21.57 19.26 14.76
C GLY A 424 -20.75 20.45 15.30
N SER A 425 -19.71 20.19 16.09
CA SER A 425 -18.83 21.23 16.65
C SER A 425 -17.82 21.75 15.63
N ILE A 426 -17.51 20.97 14.59
CA ILE A 426 -16.62 21.34 13.49
C ILE A 426 -17.42 22.14 12.46
N LYS A 427 -16.87 23.27 12.00
CA LYS A 427 -17.51 24.20 11.08
C LYS A 427 -16.74 24.36 9.79
N ALA A 428 -17.40 24.81 8.74
CA ALA A 428 -16.73 25.21 7.51
C ALA A 428 -15.64 26.26 7.80
N GLY A 429 -14.46 26.04 7.24
CA GLY A 429 -13.27 26.86 7.47
C GLY A 429 -12.35 26.38 8.60
N ASP A 430 -12.79 25.44 9.46
CA ASP A 430 -11.92 24.85 10.49
C ASP A 430 -10.81 24.00 9.89
N VAL A 431 -9.68 23.89 10.61
CA VAL A 431 -8.62 22.93 10.35
C VAL A 431 -8.51 21.96 11.53
N VAL A 432 -8.98 20.72 11.33
CA VAL A 432 -8.87 19.66 12.34
C VAL A 432 -7.43 19.19 12.42
N VAL A 433 -6.85 19.18 13.62
CA VAL A 433 -5.50 18.74 13.93
C VAL A 433 -5.59 17.49 14.78
N LEU A 434 -5.27 16.33 14.18
CA LEU A 434 -5.17 15.04 14.86
C LEU A 434 -3.71 14.68 15.07
N ARG A 435 -3.26 14.66 16.31
CA ARG A 435 -1.85 14.48 16.65
C ARG A 435 -1.63 13.31 17.60
N TYR A 436 -0.35 12.97 17.82
CA TYR A 436 0.08 11.77 18.58
C TYR A 436 -0.44 10.46 17.95
N LEU A 437 -0.60 10.45 16.62
CA LEU A 437 -1.01 9.29 15.83
C LEU A 437 0.12 8.83 14.88
N GLY A 438 1.31 9.38 15.04
CA GLY A 438 2.49 9.04 14.27
C GLY A 438 3.10 7.67 14.64
N PRO A 439 4.20 7.28 13.95
CA PRO A 439 4.81 5.96 14.08
C PRO A 439 5.12 5.53 15.50
N ALA A 440 5.72 6.39 16.33
CA ALA A 440 6.07 6.08 17.71
C ALA A 440 4.98 6.45 18.71
N GLY A 441 4.26 7.56 18.49
CA GLY A 441 3.23 8.07 19.41
C GLY A 441 1.98 7.21 19.49
N ALA A 442 1.51 6.73 18.34
CA ALA A 442 0.52 5.64 18.25
C ALA A 442 1.17 4.52 17.45
N PRO A 443 1.87 3.58 18.10
CA PRO A 443 2.63 2.56 17.40
C PRO A 443 1.79 1.86 16.33
N GLY A 444 2.34 1.81 15.10
CA GLY A 444 1.60 1.34 13.94
C GLY A 444 0.88 2.42 13.15
N MET A 445 0.95 3.71 13.57
CA MET A 445 0.48 4.83 12.77
C MET A 445 -0.91 4.54 12.15
N PRO A 446 -1.97 4.42 12.98
CA PRO A 446 -3.28 3.90 12.54
C PRO A 446 -3.85 4.70 11.37
N GLU A 447 -4.45 4.00 10.42
CA GLU A 447 -5.20 4.64 9.34
C GLU A 447 -6.54 5.14 9.82
N MET A 448 -6.95 6.31 9.34
CA MET A 448 -8.24 6.90 9.61
C MET A 448 -9.06 7.02 8.31
N LEU A 449 -10.32 6.65 8.39
CA LEU A 449 -11.33 6.87 7.34
C LEU A 449 -12.59 7.48 7.95
N ALA A 450 -12.94 7.10 9.16
CA ALA A 450 -14.19 7.51 9.82
C ALA A 450 -14.31 9.04 9.97
N PRO A 451 -13.29 9.80 10.45
CA PRO A 451 -13.40 11.26 10.57
C PRO A 451 -13.65 11.95 9.22
N THR A 452 -12.92 11.54 8.19
CA THR A 452 -13.05 12.14 6.85
C THR A 452 -14.39 11.78 6.20
N SER A 453 -14.84 10.53 6.32
CA SER A 453 -16.16 10.10 5.82
C SER A 453 -17.30 10.80 6.56
N ALA A 454 -17.17 11.02 7.87
CA ALA A 454 -18.17 11.76 8.65
C ALA A 454 -18.25 13.23 8.22
N LEU A 455 -17.11 13.90 7.97
CA LEU A 455 -17.08 15.26 7.45
C LEU A 455 -17.72 15.35 6.06
N VAL A 456 -17.41 14.43 5.15
CA VAL A 456 -18.04 14.31 3.83
C VAL A 456 -19.55 14.07 3.99
N GLY A 457 -19.92 13.13 4.87
CA GLY A 457 -21.30 12.83 5.20
C GLY A 457 -22.09 14.03 5.74
N GLN A 458 -21.44 15.00 6.39
CA GLN A 458 -22.06 16.24 6.86
C GLN A 458 -22.01 17.39 5.83
N GLY A 459 -21.44 17.16 4.63
CA GLY A 459 -21.28 18.19 3.61
C GLY A 459 -20.09 19.13 3.84
N LEU A 460 -19.17 18.77 4.74
CA LEU A 460 -18.00 19.58 5.13
C LEU A 460 -16.70 19.17 4.43
N GLY A 461 -16.71 18.12 3.61
CA GLY A 461 -15.52 17.54 3.00
C GLY A 461 -14.67 18.48 2.12
N GLU A 462 -15.28 19.56 1.58
CA GLU A 462 -14.59 20.58 0.78
C GLU A 462 -14.25 21.86 1.55
N SER A 463 -14.77 22.02 2.74
CA SER A 463 -14.69 23.27 3.53
C SER A 463 -13.93 23.14 4.85
N VAL A 464 -13.53 21.92 5.23
CA VAL A 464 -12.75 21.64 6.44
C VAL A 464 -11.42 21.00 6.01
N GLY A 465 -10.31 21.53 6.54
CA GLY A 465 -9.00 20.91 6.43
C GLY A 465 -8.78 19.89 7.55
N LEU A 466 -8.02 18.81 7.28
CA LEU A 466 -7.63 17.87 8.32
C LEU A 466 -6.15 17.52 8.16
N ILE A 467 -5.37 17.69 9.23
CA ILE A 467 -3.95 17.35 9.27
C ILE A 467 -3.66 16.35 10.39
N THR A 468 -2.72 15.43 10.16
CA THR A 468 -2.32 14.44 11.15
C THR A 468 -0.88 13.96 10.95
N ASP A 469 -0.22 13.60 12.03
CA ASP A 469 1.02 12.81 12.00
C ASP A 469 0.79 11.31 11.80
N GLY A 470 -0.49 10.88 11.81
CA GLY A 470 -0.95 9.55 11.43
C GLY A 470 -1.14 9.39 9.92
N ARG A 471 -2.00 8.42 9.51
CA ARG A 471 -2.30 8.09 8.12
C ARG A 471 -3.78 8.18 7.81
N PHE A 472 -4.08 8.40 6.54
CA PHE A 472 -5.43 8.23 6.01
C PHE A 472 -5.53 6.98 5.15
N SER A 473 -6.70 6.35 5.15
CA SER A 473 -7.04 5.25 4.26
C SER A 473 -6.93 5.67 2.79
N GLY A 474 -6.56 4.73 1.93
CA GLY A 474 -6.56 4.93 0.48
C GLY A 474 -7.93 5.33 -0.10
N GLY A 475 -9.02 5.08 0.63
CA GLY A 475 -10.39 5.50 0.29
C GLY A 475 -10.75 6.92 0.70
N THR A 476 -9.86 7.64 1.38
CA THR A 476 -10.12 9.00 1.88
C THR A 476 -10.18 10.02 0.74
N TRP A 477 -11.11 10.97 0.86
CA TRP A 477 -11.28 12.12 -0.02
C TRP A 477 -11.46 13.41 0.80
N GLY A 478 -11.05 14.56 0.26
CA GLY A 478 -11.11 15.88 0.89
C GLY A 478 -9.73 16.53 1.07
N MET A 479 -9.70 17.73 1.70
CA MET A 479 -8.45 18.44 2.03
C MET A 479 -7.79 17.78 3.26
N VAL A 480 -7.12 16.66 3.02
CA VAL A 480 -6.48 15.86 4.06
C VAL A 480 -4.97 15.76 3.84
N VAL A 481 -4.21 16.00 4.92
CA VAL A 481 -2.75 15.95 4.94
C VAL A 481 -2.32 14.99 6.05
N GLY A 482 -1.73 13.87 5.66
CA GLY A 482 -1.19 12.88 6.58
C GLY A 482 0.34 12.87 6.59
N HIS A 483 0.90 11.97 7.40
CA HIS A 483 2.34 11.76 7.52
C HIS A 483 3.10 13.04 7.89
N VAL A 484 2.47 13.96 8.65
CA VAL A 484 3.14 15.18 9.11
C VAL A 484 4.36 14.80 9.93
N ALA A 485 5.53 15.20 9.45
CA ALA A 485 6.79 14.83 10.05
C ALA A 485 7.69 16.07 10.36
N PRO A 486 8.37 16.06 11.53
CA PRO A 486 8.37 15.05 12.60
C PRO A 486 7.03 14.92 13.33
N GLU A 487 6.71 13.71 13.82
CA GLU A 487 5.48 13.46 14.57
C GLU A 487 5.42 14.21 15.93
N ALA A 488 4.20 14.39 16.45
CA ALA A 488 3.99 15.08 17.72
C ALA A 488 4.71 14.41 18.92
N PHE A 489 4.71 13.07 18.97
CA PHE A 489 5.36 12.32 20.03
C PHE A 489 6.89 12.54 20.07
N ALA A 490 7.51 12.75 18.92
CA ALA A 490 8.93 13.11 18.81
C ALA A 490 9.21 14.60 19.02
N GLY A 491 8.22 15.40 19.42
CA GLY A 491 8.35 16.85 19.61
C GLY A 491 8.30 17.64 18.29
N GLY A 492 7.73 17.08 17.24
CA GLY A 492 7.48 17.80 16.00
C GLY A 492 6.58 19.02 16.20
N PRO A 493 6.64 20.03 15.30
CA PRO A 493 5.88 21.28 15.44
C PRO A 493 4.37 21.09 15.60
N ILE A 494 3.79 20.03 15.04
CA ILE A 494 2.37 19.70 15.20
C ILE A 494 1.98 19.50 16.68
N ALA A 495 2.91 19.07 17.55
CA ALA A 495 2.67 18.95 18.99
C ALA A 495 2.43 20.31 19.68
N LEU A 496 2.90 21.39 19.07
CA LEU A 496 2.88 22.74 19.63
C LEU A 496 1.64 23.55 19.25
N VAL A 497 0.82 23.02 18.31
CA VAL A 497 -0.43 23.65 17.87
C VAL A 497 -1.42 23.68 19.03
N GLN A 498 -2.09 24.82 19.22
CA GLN A 498 -3.13 25.02 20.21
C GLN A 498 -4.48 25.30 19.54
N GLU A 499 -5.56 25.06 20.28
CA GLU A 499 -6.92 25.36 19.83
C GLU A 499 -7.03 26.82 19.38
N GLY A 500 -7.57 27.03 18.17
CA GLY A 500 -7.75 28.37 17.60
C GLY A 500 -6.55 28.95 16.85
N ASP A 501 -5.38 28.32 16.86
CA ASP A 501 -4.24 28.75 16.03
C ASP A 501 -4.64 28.78 14.56
N THR A 502 -4.25 29.82 13.82
CA THR A 502 -4.50 29.88 12.39
C THR A 502 -3.55 28.98 11.62
N ILE A 503 -4.09 28.03 10.83
CA ILE A 503 -3.33 27.13 9.97
C ILE A 503 -3.69 27.35 8.51
N THR A 504 -2.69 27.36 7.63
CA THR A 504 -2.83 27.33 6.18
C THR A 504 -2.38 25.99 5.64
N ILE A 505 -3.26 25.33 4.86
CA ILE A 505 -2.96 24.22 3.97
C ILE A 505 -3.10 24.78 2.55
N ASP A 506 -2.03 24.77 1.77
CA ASP A 506 -2.04 25.22 0.37
C ASP A 506 -1.35 24.19 -0.52
N ALA A 507 -2.15 23.36 -1.17
CA ALA A 507 -1.64 22.24 -1.98
C ALA A 507 -0.90 22.72 -3.24
N HIS A 508 -1.27 23.88 -3.82
CA HIS A 508 -0.58 24.44 -4.99
C HIS A 508 0.81 24.97 -4.63
N ARG A 509 0.90 25.64 -3.49
CA ARG A 509 2.19 26.16 -2.98
C ARG A 509 2.97 25.11 -2.22
N GLN A 510 2.40 23.91 -2.05
CA GLN A 510 2.99 22.83 -1.25
C GLN A 510 3.31 23.27 0.18
N LEU A 511 2.41 24.05 0.79
CA LEU A 511 2.62 24.69 2.08
C LEU A 511 1.71 24.12 3.16
N LEU A 512 2.31 23.82 4.32
CA LEU A 512 1.60 23.51 5.58
C LEU A 512 2.20 24.37 6.69
N GLU A 513 1.44 25.37 7.13
CA GLU A 513 1.96 26.44 7.99
C GLU A 513 0.99 26.81 9.10
N ALA A 514 1.49 26.96 10.33
CA ALA A 514 0.81 27.68 11.40
C ALA A 514 1.31 29.14 11.43
N HIS A 515 0.38 30.07 11.57
CA HIS A 515 0.67 31.51 11.64
C HIS A 515 1.13 31.90 13.05
N LEU A 516 2.26 31.33 13.46
CA LEU A 516 2.91 31.58 14.74
C LEU A 516 4.29 32.19 14.50
N SER A 517 4.71 33.10 15.37
CA SER A 517 6.08 33.62 15.33
C SER A 517 7.08 32.55 15.80
N ASP A 518 8.34 32.69 15.39
CA ASP A 518 9.42 31.81 15.86
C ASP A 518 9.57 31.84 17.38
N ASP A 519 9.39 33.04 18.02
CA ASP A 519 9.43 33.20 19.47
C ASP A 519 8.28 32.40 20.15
N GLU A 520 7.10 32.40 19.58
CA GLU A 520 5.97 31.64 20.11
C GLU A 520 6.21 30.13 19.96
N PHE A 521 6.72 29.66 18.81
CA PHE A 521 7.15 28.28 18.65
C PHE A 521 8.22 27.89 19.68
N ALA A 522 9.24 28.76 19.89
CA ALA A 522 10.29 28.52 20.86
C ALA A 522 9.74 28.43 22.29
N ARG A 523 8.83 29.35 22.66
CA ARG A 523 8.16 29.38 23.96
C ARG A 523 7.36 28.09 24.21
N ARG A 524 6.54 27.67 23.23
CA ARG A 524 5.73 26.45 23.34
C ARG A 524 6.60 25.20 23.39
N ARG A 525 7.69 25.17 22.63
CA ARG A 525 8.66 24.05 22.63
C ARG A 525 9.36 23.93 24.00
N ALA A 526 9.72 25.02 24.61
CA ALA A 526 10.32 25.00 25.95
C ALA A 526 9.37 24.49 27.05
N ALA A 527 8.06 24.69 26.86
CA ALA A 527 7.03 24.22 27.79
C ALA A 527 6.55 22.76 27.49
N TRP A 528 6.77 22.27 26.25
CA TRP A 528 6.34 20.93 25.84
C TRP A 528 7.15 19.84 26.56
N LYS A 529 6.45 18.79 26.96
CA LYS A 529 7.06 17.58 27.54
C LYS A 529 6.57 16.37 26.75
N GLN A 530 7.49 15.50 26.41
CA GLN A 530 7.14 14.25 25.75
C GLN A 530 6.19 13.44 26.64
N PRO A 531 5.03 13.01 26.13
CA PRO A 531 4.13 12.15 26.88
C PRO A 531 4.75 10.78 27.11
N ALA A 532 4.27 10.06 28.13
CA ALA A 532 4.69 8.69 28.37
C ALA A 532 4.31 7.80 27.19
N PRO A 533 5.16 6.82 26.81
CA PRO A 533 4.82 5.87 25.75
C PRO A 533 3.53 5.11 26.08
N ARG A 534 2.60 5.06 25.12
CA ARG A 534 1.32 4.32 25.28
C ARG A 534 1.54 2.82 25.47
N TYR A 535 2.59 2.28 24.85
CA TYR A 535 2.92 0.85 24.88
C TYR A 535 4.41 0.63 25.14
N THR A 536 4.75 -0.19 26.13
CA THR A 536 6.13 -0.49 26.53
C THR A 536 6.55 -1.93 26.23
N ARG A 537 5.60 -2.83 25.87
CA ARG A 537 5.81 -4.26 25.67
C ARG A 537 5.14 -4.75 24.39
N GLY A 538 5.47 -5.98 24.00
CA GLY A 538 4.90 -6.63 22.81
C GLY A 538 5.35 -5.99 21.50
N VAL A 539 4.67 -6.30 20.41
CA VAL A 539 5.01 -5.79 19.07
C VAL A 539 4.81 -4.27 18.97
N LEU A 540 3.79 -3.72 19.63
CA LEU A 540 3.55 -2.27 19.68
C LEU A 540 4.71 -1.54 20.38
N GLY A 541 5.18 -2.05 21.52
CA GLY A 541 6.30 -1.45 22.24
C GLY A 541 7.64 -1.60 21.52
N LYS A 542 7.85 -2.69 20.77
CA LYS A 542 9.02 -2.84 19.89
C LYS A 542 8.99 -1.79 18.78
N PHE A 543 7.87 -1.69 18.07
CA PHE A 543 7.69 -0.74 16.99
C PHE A 543 7.91 0.70 17.44
N ALA A 544 7.29 1.12 18.56
CA ALA A 544 7.44 2.47 19.11
C ALA A 544 8.90 2.86 19.40
N ARG A 545 9.73 1.89 19.82
CA ARG A 545 11.15 2.16 20.16
C ARG A 545 12.08 2.19 18.96
N LEU A 546 11.76 1.45 17.90
CA LEU A 546 12.67 1.22 16.78
C LEU A 546 12.29 2.02 15.54
N THR A 547 11.02 2.44 15.44
CA THR A 547 10.52 3.05 14.22
C THR A 547 11.20 4.37 13.88
N SER A 548 11.54 4.53 12.61
CA SER A 548 11.99 5.79 12.04
C SER A 548 10.81 6.75 11.79
N SER A 549 11.12 8.01 11.44
CA SER A 549 10.10 8.99 11.00
C SER A 549 9.30 8.49 9.80
N ALA A 550 8.05 8.95 9.67
CA ALA A 550 7.23 8.71 8.49
C ALA A 550 7.88 9.21 7.19
N SER A 551 8.67 10.30 7.26
CA SER A 551 9.47 10.82 6.13
C SER A 551 10.56 9.86 5.65
N ARG A 552 10.86 8.81 6.41
CA ARG A 552 11.81 7.74 6.10
C ARG A 552 11.16 6.35 6.01
N GLY A 553 9.82 6.29 5.89
CA GLY A 553 9.09 5.05 5.68
C GLY A 553 8.65 4.31 6.95
N ALA A 554 8.89 4.85 8.14
CA ALA A 554 8.58 4.23 9.43
C ALA A 554 9.12 2.77 9.52
N VAL A 555 10.39 2.57 9.16
CA VAL A 555 11.12 1.29 9.22
C VAL A 555 11.72 1.06 10.60
N LEU A 556 12.11 -0.19 10.93
CA LEU A 556 12.58 -0.58 12.27
C LEU A 556 14.10 -0.68 12.41
N ASP A 557 14.88 -0.37 11.38
CA ASP A 557 16.35 -0.44 11.34
C ASP A 557 17.01 0.81 10.76
#